data_0462d0bd69c33dd9f7d150aaf778a952
#
_entry.id   0462d0bd69c33dd9f7d150aaf778a952
#
_cell.length_a   1.000
_cell.length_b   1.000
_cell.length_c   1.000
_cell.angle_alpha   90.00
_cell.angle_beta   90.00
_cell.angle_gamma   90.00
#
_symmetry.space_group_name_H-M   'P 1'
#
loop_
_entity.id
_entity.type
_entity.pdbx_description
1 polymer ?
#
loop_
_entity_poly.entity_id
_entity_poly.type
_entity_poly.pdbx_seq_one_letter_code
_entity_poly.pdbx_strand_id
1 'polypeptide(L)'
;GFGGTTQISKEAPLIVLDQKVSVRFDTNVNTLPWNFKAKTNVMDVKIGQVNRIEFEVENYGNETTYGVATFNVSPSSFGKYYSKLGCFCFEKQALKAGEKATYIMTFYLDPEMVNDPNTKNIKDVTMSYTFFSSDYYNQSKL
;
A
#
# COMPACT_ATOMS: atom_id res chain seq x y z
N GLY A 1 -1.88 -1.92 16.22
CA GLY A 1 -0.87 -1.37 15.37
C GLY A 1 0.47 -1.38 16.00
N PHE A 2 1.39 -1.41 15.15
CA PHE A 2 2.80 -1.45 15.50
C PHE A 2 3.50 -0.39 14.67
N GLY A 3 4.53 0.24 15.19
CA GLY A 3 5.23 1.28 14.49
C GLY A 3 5.57 0.84 13.06
N GLY A 4 5.13 1.60 12.07
CA GLY A 4 5.39 1.33 10.68
C GLY A 4 4.51 0.29 10.02
N THR A 5 3.65 -0.42 10.77
CA THR A 5 2.73 -1.39 10.18
C THR A 5 1.32 -0.83 10.11
N THR A 6 0.56 -1.30 9.14
CA THR A 6 -0.84 -0.94 9.00
C THR A 6 -1.71 -2.04 9.58
N GLN A 7 -2.95 -1.69 9.84
CA GLN A 7 -3.95 -2.64 10.27
C GLN A 7 -4.89 -2.95 9.12
N ILE A 8 -5.41 -4.18 9.10
CA ILE A 8 -6.47 -4.55 8.18
C ILE A 8 -7.77 -4.41 8.94
N SER A 9 -8.69 -3.64 8.40
CA SER A 9 -10.00 -3.42 8.99
C SER A 9 -11.07 -3.97 8.08
N LYS A 10 -12.13 -4.51 8.66
CA LYS A 10 -13.27 -5.02 7.92
C LYS A 10 -14.37 -3.98 7.77
N GLU A 11 -14.30 -2.91 8.52
CA GLU A 11 -15.34 -1.89 8.54
C GLU A 11 -14.74 -0.51 8.36
N ALA A 12 -15.42 0.31 7.59
CA ALA A 12 -15.06 1.70 7.43
C ALA A 12 -15.49 2.48 8.69
N PRO A 13 -14.78 3.58 9.02
CA PRO A 13 -15.19 4.41 10.15
C PRO A 13 -16.52 5.10 9.85
N LEU A 14 -17.26 5.42 10.91
CA LEU A 14 -18.55 6.11 10.79
C LEU A 14 -18.39 7.62 10.62
N ILE A 15 -17.19 8.14 10.87
CA ILE A 15 -16.92 9.58 10.87
C ILE A 15 -15.97 9.91 9.75
N VAL A 16 -16.31 10.93 8.96
CA VAL A 16 -15.43 11.52 7.93
C VAL A 16 -15.20 12.96 8.32
N LEU A 17 -13.92 13.33 8.46
CA LEU A 17 -13.55 14.70 8.82
C LEU A 17 -13.30 15.53 7.56
N ASP A 18 -13.40 16.84 7.67
CA ASP A 18 -13.09 17.73 6.55
C ASP A 18 -11.59 17.85 6.31
N GLN A 19 -10.79 17.58 7.33
CA GLN A 19 -9.33 17.63 7.22
C GLN A 19 -8.84 16.61 6.19
N LYS A 20 -7.93 17.05 5.33
CA LYS A 20 -7.37 16.21 4.27
C LYS A 20 -5.90 15.92 4.53
N VAL A 21 -5.46 14.77 4.06
CA VAL A 21 -4.07 14.36 4.07
C VAL A 21 -3.70 13.99 2.64
N SER A 22 -2.55 14.44 2.19
CA SER A 22 -2.01 14.07 0.88
C SER A 22 -1.31 12.72 1.02
N VAL A 23 -1.76 11.73 0.27
CA VAL A 23 -1.19 10.38 0.29
C VAL A 23 -0.47 10.15 -1.03
N ARG A 24 0.84 9.87 -0.95
CA ARG A 24 1.67 9.55 -2.11
C ARG A 24 1.90 8.04 -2.17
N PHE A 25 1.85 7.50 -3.36
CA PHE A 25 2.06 6.06 -3.58
C PHE A 25 3.33 5.88 -4.41
N ASP A 26 4.37 5.30 -3.80
CA ASP A 26 5.59 4.91 -4.49
C ASP A 26 5.54 3.42 -4.78
N THR A 27 6.00 3.04 -5.95
CA THR A 27 6.02 1.64 -6.37
C THR A 27 7.43 1.26 -6.83
N ASN A 28 7.87 0.08 -6.41
CA ASN A 28 9.21 -0.42 -6.70
C ASN A 28 9.15 -1.91 -7.00
N VAL A 29 10.11 -2.38 -7.79
CA VAL A 29 10.26 -3.81 -8.09
C VAL A 29 11.71 -4.18 -7.86
N ASN A 30 11.92 -5.31 -7.21
CA ASN A 30 13.24 -5.84 -6.92
C ASN A 30 13.30 -7.29 -7.37
N THR A 31 14.30 -7.64 -8.20
CA THR A 31 14.59 -8.99 -8.67
C THR A 31 13.49 -9.65 -9.51
N LEU A 32 12.65 -8.86 -10.17
CA LEU A 32 11.58 -9.35 -11.04
C LEU A 32 11.56 -8.58 -12.36
N PRO A 33 11.23 -9.23 -13.49
CA PRO A 33 11.03 -8.54 -14.76
C PRO A 33 9.62 -7.98 -14.85
N TRP A 34 9.22 -7.18 -13.87
CA TRP A 34 7.88 -6.60 -13.77
C TRP A 34 7.94 -5.08 -13.83
N ASN A 35 6.94 -4.49 -14.47
CA ASN A 35 6.60 -3.09 -14.31
C ASN A 35 5.49 -3.00 -13.28
N PHE A 36 5.60 -2.06 -12.35
CA PHE A 36 4.65 -1.87 -11.28
C PHE A 36 4.46 -0.39 -11.04
N LYS A 37 3.22 0.08 -11.17
CA LYS A 37 2.95 1.50 -10.97
C LYS A 37 1.53 1.70 -10.44
N ALA A 38 1.36 2.78 -9.67
CA ALA A 38 0.05 3.23 -9.25
C ALA A 38 -0.57 4.06 -10.37
N LYS A 39 -1.86 3.92 -10.61
CA LYS A 39 -2.56 4.75 -11.58
C LYS A 39 -2.65 6.21 -11.14
N THR A 40 -2.65 6.44 -9.83
CA THR A 40 -2.64 7.76 -9.25
C THR A 40 -1.47 7.83 -8.28
N ASN A 41 -0.57 8.78 -8.47
CA ASN A 41 0.63 8.89 -7.63
C ASN A 41 0.38 9.63 -6.32
N VAL A 42 -0.54 10.59 -6.32
CA VAL A 42 -0.86 11.39 -5.14
C VAL A 42 -2.37 11.59 -5.08
N MET A 43 -2.95 11.41 -3.89
CA MET A 43 -4.37 11.65 -3.64
C MET A 43 -4.52 12.51 -2.41
N ASP A 44 -5.41 13.50 -2.46
CA ASP A 44 -5.84 14.20 -1.25
C ASP A 44 -7.06 13.48 -0.72
N VAL A 45 -6.96 12.95 0.49
CA VAL A 45 -8.03 12.15 1.07
C VAL A 45 -8.51 12.77 2.37
N LYS A 46 -9.81 12.75 2.58
CA LYS A 46 -10.39 13.16 3.86
C LYS A 46 -10.16 12.06 4.88
N ILE A 47 -9.86 12.46 6.11
CA ILE A 47 -9.67 11.51 7.20
C ILE A 47 -10.99 10.79 7.45
N GLY A 48 -10.95 9.46 7.49
CA GLY A 48 -12.12 8.61 7.66
C GLY A 48 -12.82 8.22 6.37
N GLN A 49 -12.50 8.88 5.26
CA GLN A 49 -13.10 8.56 3.96
C GLN A 49 -12.46 7.32 3.36
N VAL A 50 -13.30 6.42 2.84
CA VAL A 50 -12.83 5.23 2.14
C VAL A 50 -12.39 5.63 0.73
N ASN A 51 -11.20 5.20 0.34
CA ASN A 51 -10.62 5.49 -0.95
C ASN A 51 -10.16 4.20 -1.62
N ARG A 52 -10.11 4.22 -2.94
CA ARG A 52 -9.69 3.10 -3.75
C ARG A 52 -8.53 3.53 -4.62
N ILE A 53 -7.48 2.72 -4.65
CA ILE A 53 -6.32 2.94 -5.50
C ILE A 53 -6.09 1.69 -6.35
N GLU A 54 -5.75 1.90 -7.62
CA GLU A 54 -5.44 0.81 -8.55
C GLU A 54 -3.96 0.82 -8.88
N PHE A 55 -3.38 -0.36 -8.91
CA PHE A 55 -1.99 -0.58 -9.33
C PHE A 55 -1.99 -1.45 -10.58
N GLU A 56 -1.14 -1.10 -11.53
CA GLU A 56 -0.93 -1.90 -12.73
C GLU A 56 0.40 -2.63 -12.63
N VAL A 57 0.39 -3.92 -12.95
CA VAL A 57 1.58 -4.76 -12.94
C VAL A 57 1.64 -5.49 -14.27
N GLU A 58 2.85 -5.57 -14.83
CA GLU A 58 3.09 -6.29 -16.08
C GLU A 58 4.36 -7.11 -15.94
N ASN A 59 4.29 -8.39 -16.32
CA ASN A 59 5.47 -9.23 -16.45
C ASN A 59 5.97 -9.09 -17.89
N TYR A 60 7.09 -8.38 -18.08
CA TYR A 60 7.68 -8.19 -19.40
C TYR A 60 8.74 -9.24 -19.73
N GLY A 61 8.91 -10.24 -18.85
CA GLY A 61 9.81 -11.35 -19.07
C GLY A 61 9.21 -12.40 -19.98
N ASN A 62 9.96 -13.48 -20.19
CA ASN A 62 9.55 -14.57 -21.07
C ASN A 62 9.16 -15.84 -20.31
N GLU A 63 9.01 -15.76 -19.01
CA GLU A 63 8.61 -16.87 -18.13
C GLU A 63 7.59 -16.41 -17.10
N THR A 64 6.86 -17.36 -16.55
CA THR A 64 6.02 -17.09 -15.37
C THR A 64 6.93 -16.81 -14.18
N THR A 65 6.65 -15.72 -13.49
CA THR A 65 7.41 -15.36 -12.28
C THR A 65 6.43 -15.07 -11.14
N TYR A 66 6.96 -15.11 -9.93
CA TYR A 66 6.18 -15.02 -8.70
C TYR A 66 6.73 -13.90 -7.85
N GLY A 67 5.84 -13.03 -7.37
CA GLY A 67 6.23 -11.89 -6.56
C GLY A 67 5.40 -11.75 -5.32
N VAL A 68 6.00 -11.11 -4.31
CA VAL A 68 5.33 -10.73 -3.06
C VAL A 68 5.53 -9.24 -2.86
N ALA A 69 4.45 -8.52 -2.59
CA ALA A 69 4.51 -7.09 -2.31
C ALA A 69 4.60 -6.86 -0.81
N THR A 70 5.50 -5.97 -0.43
CA THR A 70 5.57 -5.43 0.93
C THR A 70 5.35 -3.93 0.86
N PHE A 71 5.12 -3.30 2.01
CA PHE A 71 4.94 -1.86 2.03
C PHE A 71 5.52 -1.23 3.28
N ASN A 72 5.83 0.07 3.16
CA ASN A 72 6.25 0.92 4.26
C ASN A 72 5.44 2.20 4.24
N VAL A 73 5.22 2.76 5.42
CA VAL A 73 4.55 4.04 5.61
C VAL A 73 5.56 5.05 6.14
N SER A 74 5.59 6.23 5.55
CA SER A 74 6.43 7.33 6.02
C SER A 74 5.56 8.57 6.25
N PRO A 75 5.60 9.19 7.42
CA PRO A 75 6.35 8.81 8.61
C PRO A 75 5.80 7.52 9.26
N SER A 76 6.68 6.77 9.89
CA SER A 76 6.31 5.46 10.45
C SER A 76 5.25 5.55 11.55
N SER A 77 5.20 6.65 12.28
CA SER A 77 4.20 6.88 13.32
C SER A 77 2.77 6.84 12.78
N PHE A 78 2.61 7.05 11.46
CA PHE A 78 1.31 7.06 10.81
C PHE A 78 0.80 5.65 10.51
N GLY A 79 1.68 4.66 10.53
CA GLY A 79 1.34 3.31 10.06
C GLY A 79 0.12 2.69 10.72
N LYS A 80 -0.07 2.94 12.03
CA LYS A 80 -1.22 2.36 12.76
C LYS A 80 -2.55 3.03 12.40
N TYR A 81 -2.54 4.19 11.73
CA TYR A 81 -3.75 4.88 11.32
C TYR A 81 -4.06 4.70 9.84
N TYR A 82 -3.19 4.01 9.12
CA TYR A 82 -3.45 3.65 7.74
C TYR A 82 -4.11 2.29 7.73
N SER A 83 -5.42 2.26 7.49
CA SER A 83 -6.21 1.03 7.58
C SER A 83 -6.62 0.56 6.19
N LYS A 84 -6.37 -0.70 5.91
CA LYS A 84 -6.73 -1.33 4.64
C LYS A 84 -7.98 -2.17 4.81
N LEU A 85 -8.92 -1.98 3.89
CA LEU A 85 -10.11 -2.81 3.83
C LEU A 85 -9.90 -4.01 2.91
N GLY A 86 -8.89 -3.95 2.05
CA GLY A 86 -8.45 -5.05 1.23
C GLY A 86 -7.08 -4.74 0.65
N CYS A 87 -6.22 -5.74 0.52
CA CYS A 87 -4.86 -5.57 0.01
C CYS A 87 -4.35 -6.86 -0.59
N PHE A 88 -3.50 -6.70 -1.60
CA PHE A 88 -2.77 -7.81 -2.23
C PHE A 88 -1.41 -8.06 -1.56
N CYS A 89 -1.11 -7.36 -0.48
CA CYS A 89 0.18 -7.40 0.20
C CYS A 89 0.43 -8.75 0.85
N PHE A 90 1.70 -9.18 0.86
CA PHE A 90 2.18 -10.38 1.55
C PHE A 90 1.66 -11.70 0.98
N GLU A 91 0.89 -11.67 -0.10
CA GLU A 91 0.45 -12.87 -0.80
C GLU A 91 1.26 -13.05 -2.08
N LYS A 92 1.61 -14.29 -2.38
CA LYS A 92 2.36 -14.60 -3.59
C LYS A 92 1.47 -14.39 -4.82
N GLN A 93 1.93 -13.55 -5.74
CA GLN A 93 1.27 -13.28 -7.01
C GLN A 93 2.04 -13.98 -8.13
N ALA A 94 1.32 -14.63 -9.02
CA ALA A 94 1.92 -15.27 -10.19
C ALA A 94 1.50 -14.51 -11.45
N LEU A 95 2.47 -14.16 -12.29
CA LEU A 95 2.20 -13.55 -13.59
C LEU A 95 2.91 -14.34 -14.67
N LYS A 96 2.15 -14.73 -15.69
CA LYS A 96 2.70 -15.39 -16.87
C LYS A 96 3.48 -14.39 -17.72
N ALA A 97 4.32 -14.92 -18.60
CA ALA A 97 5.06 -14.08 -19.55
C ALA A 97 4.10 -13.15 -20.30
N GLY A 98 4.35 -11.84 -20.26
CA GLY A 98 3.52 -10.84 -20.94
C GLY A 98 2.19 -10.53 -20.26
N GLU A 99 1.91 -11.14 -19.14
CA GLU A 99 0.64 -10.94 -18.45
C GLU A 99 0.59 -9.59 -17.76
N LYS A 100 -0.57 -8.92 -17.84
CA LYS A 100 -0.86 -7.69 -17.11
C LYS A 100 -1.94 -7.96 -16.09
N ALA A 101 -1.82 -7.31 -14.94
CA ALA A 101 -2.81 -7.42 -13.88
C ALA A 101 -3.06 -6.06 -13.25
N THR A 102 -4.28 -5.88 -12.75
CA THR A 102 -4.64 -4.70 -11.97
C THR A 102 -4.94 -5.16 -10.55
N TYR A 103 -4.26 -4.55 -9.58
CA TYR A 103 -4.51 -4.81 -8.17
C TYR A 103 -5.20 -3.60 -7.57
N ILE A 104 -6.20 -3.85 -6.77
CA ILE A 104 -7.01 -2.81 -6.15
C ILE A 104 -6.82 -2.86 -4.66
N MET A 105 -6.59 -1.69 -4.07
CA MET A 105 -6.53 -1.54 -2.63
C MET A 105 -7.55 -0.52 -2.19
N THR A 106 -8.31 -0.85 -1.16
CA THR A 106 -9.26 0.05 -0.54
C THR A 106 -8.77 0.37 0.86
N PHE A 107 -8.75 1.65 1.21
CA PHE A 107 -8.17 2.08 2.48
C PHE A 107 -8.88 3.31 3.02
N TYR A 108 -8.62 3.60 4.29
CA TYR A 108 -8.99 4.86 4.90
C TYR A 108 -7.93 5.25 5.94
N LEU A 109 -7.94 6.53 6.31
CA LEU A 109 -7.11 7.04 7.38
C LEU A 109 -7.96 7.12 8.64
N ASP A 110 -7.51 6.47 9.71
CA ASP A 110 -8.29 6.39 10.95
C ASP A 110 -8.44 7.76 11.58
N PRO A 111 -9.68 8.20 11.90
CA PRO A 111 -9.90 9.50 12.54
C PRO A 111 -9.17 9.68 13.86
N GLU A 112 -8.80 8.61 14.55
CA GLU A 112 -8.04 8.70 15.79
C GLU A 112 -6.69 9.39 15.62
N MET A 113 -6.18 9.48 14.38
CA MET A 113 -4.91 10.17 14.13
C MET A 113 -4.92 11.63 14.60
N VAL A 114 -6.09 12.26 14.64
CA VAL A 114 -6.17 13.67 15.04
C VAL A 114 -6.04 13.85 16.56
N ASN A 115 -6.17 12.77 17.31
CA ASN A 115 -6.03 12.77 18.76
C ASN A 115 -4.63 12.39 19.21
N ASP A 116 -3.77 11.98 18.28
CA ASP A 116 -2.40 11.56 18.58
C ASP A 116 -1.45 12.74 18.31
N PRO A 117 -0.70 13.21 19.33
CA PRO A 117 0.23 14.32 19.12
C PRO A 117 1.28 14.05 18.04
N ASN A 118 1.61 12.78 17.79
CA ASN A 118 2.60 12.42 16.78
C ASN A 118 2.06 12.47 15.35
N THR A 119 0.74 12.47 15.17
CA THR A 119 0.14 12.39 13.83
C THR A 119 -0.85 13.51 13.53
N LYS A 120 -1.36 14.21 14.53
CA LYS A 120 -2.45 15.19 14.34
C LYS A 120 -2.10 16.33 13.36
N ASN A 121 -0.82 16.65 13.21
CA ASN A 121 -0.37 17.72 12.31
C ASN A 121 0.22 17.21 11.01
N ILE A 122 0.18 15.90 10.77
CA ILE A 122 0.69 15.31 9.54
C ILE A 122 -0.27 15.63 8.40
N LYS A 123 0.27 16.20 7.31
CA LYS A 123 -0.50 16.56 6.13
C LYS A 123 -0.10 15.75 4.90
N ASP A 124 1.05 15.08 4.96
CA ASP A 124 1.60 14.30 3.85
C ASP A 124 2.06 12.96 4.36
N VAL A 125 1.68 11.91 3.65
CA VAL A 125 2.05 10.53 3.98
C VAL A 125 2.51 9.86 2.69
N THR A 126 3.56 9.05 2.78
CA THR A 126 4.02 8.25 1.65
C THR A 126 3.85 6.77 1.95
N MET A 127 3.19 6.08 1.02
CA MET A 127 3.07 4.63 1.03
C MET A 127 4.01 4.09 -0.04
N SER A 128 4.99 3.29 0.36
CA SER A 128 5.92 2.67 -0.57
C SER A 128 5.63 1.18 -0.66
N TYR A 129 5.32 0.72 -1.87
CA TYR A 129 5.08 -0.70 -2.15
C TYR A 129 6.24 -1.23 -2.97
N THR A 130 6.72 -2.41 -2.62
CA THR A 130 7.80 -3.07 -3.35
C THR A 130 7.42 -4.52 -3.59
N PHE A 131 7.51 -4.95 -4.87
CA PHE A 131 7.43 -6.36 -5.22
C PHE A 131 8.83 -6.95 -5.24
N PHE A 132 8.97 -8.07 -4.55
CA PHE A 132 10.19 -8.89 -4.58
C PHE A 132 9.85 -10.23 -5.22
N SER A 133 10.82 -10.88 -5.85
CA SER A 133 10.61 -12.27 -6.24
C SER A 133 10.32 -13.09 -4.98
N SER A 134 9.43 -14.08 -5.09
CA SER A 134 9.07 -14.88 -3.93
C SER A 134 10.28 -15.63 -3.36
N ASP A 135 11.21 -16.06 -4.23
CA ASP A 135 12.43 -16.72 -3.78
C ASP A 135 13.31 -15.78 -2.98
N TYR A 136 13.51 -14.56 -3.47
CA TYR A 136 14.27 -13.54 -2.75
C TYR A 136 13.64 -13.22 -1.41
N TYR A 137 12.33 -13.05 -1.39
CA TYR A 137 11.58 -12.73 -0.16
C TYR A 137 11.73 -13.83 0.88
N ASN A 138 11.65 -15.10 0.45
CA ASN A 138 11.80 -16.24 1.34
C ASN A 138 13.22 -16.33 1.89
N GLN A 139 14.23 -16.06 1.07
CA GLN A 139 15.62 -16.05 1.51
C GLN A 139 15.89 -14.98 2.56
N SER A 140 15.29 -13.80 2.40
CA SER A 140 15.49 -12.70 3.34
C SER A 140 14.87 -12.94 4.70
N LYS A 141 13.98 -13.91 4.82
CA LYS A 141 13.38 -14.32 6.09
C LYS A 141 14.19 -15.34 6.85
N LEU A 142 15.13 -15.96 6.20
CA LEU A 142 15.99 -16.95 6.83
C LEU A 142 17.18 -16.27 7.51
#